data_70968cdbe15dd6ca37f76a60980a046a
#
_entry.id   70968cdbe15dd6ca37f76a60980a046a
#
_cell.length_a   1.000
_cell.length_b   1.000
_cell.length_c   1.000
_cell.angle_alpha   90.00
_cell.angle_beta   90.00
_cell.angle_gamma   90.00
#
_symmetry.space_group_name_H-M   'P 1'
#
loop_
_entity.id
_entity.type
_entity.pdbx_description
1 polymer ?
#
loop_
_entity_poly.entity_id
_entity_poly.type
_entity_poly.pdbx_seq_one_letter_code
_entity_poly.pdbx_strand_id
1 'polypeptide(L)'
;MSIPAVAIDDAHASPARPWHVLVYRIPSEPTRLRATVWRRLKGLGAVYLQNSVAALPASANSERALRKLRHEISEMSGTAVLMLSTVLVGESTVMGVYQAARSEEYEEILDRCRDFLAGLEKEYAASHFTYAELEENEVDLTKLQSWCDKIVTRDEFGAPGRAEAEESLAACSVA
;
A
#
# COMPACT_ATOMS: atom_id res chain seq x y z
N MET A 1 -24.99 -49.39 3.70
CA MET A 1 -24.62 -48.30 2.74
C MET A 1 -23.64 -47.41 3.46
N SER A 2 -22.32 -47.58 3.17
CA SER A 2 -21.25 -46.78 3.77
C SER A 2 -21.03 -45.55 2.92
N ILE A 3 -21.07 -44.38 3.53
CA ILE A 3 -20.71 -43.11 2.91
C ILE A 3 -19.16 -43.06 2.85
N PRO A 4 -18.52 -42.83 1.70
CA PRO A 4 -17.08 -42.69 1.65
C PRO A 4 -16.69 -41.37 2.35
N ALA A 5 -15.70 -41.47 3.23
CA ALA A 5 -15.06 -40.30 3.85
C ALA A 5 -14.36 -39.51 2.71
N VAL A 6 -14.81 -38.26 2.55
CA VAL A 6 -14.09 -37.27 1.74
C VAL A 6 -12.78 -36.96 2.48
N ALA A 7 -11.67 -37.39 1.89
CA ALA A 7 -10.37 -36.99 2.35
C ALA A 7 -10.26 -35.46 2.21
N ILE A 8 -10.19 -34.77 3.33
CA ILE A 8 -9.80 -33.36 3.38
C ILE A 8 -8.29 -33.38 3.05
N ASP A 9 -7.98 -32.87 1.88
CA ASP A 9 -6.59 -32.70 1.43
C ASP A 9 -5.93 -31.62 2.30
N ASP A 10 -5.26 -32.06 3.36
CA ASP A 10 -4.45 -31.23 4.28
C ASP A 10 -3.05 -31.00 3.64
N ALA A 11 -3.04 -30.66 2.35
CA ALA A 11 -1.82 -30.36 1.62
C ALA A 11 -1.36 -28.92 1.91
N HIS A 12 -0.37 -28.77 2.81
CA HIS A 12 0.49 -27.62 2.96
C HIS A 12 -0.20 -26.28 3.27
N ALA A 13 -0.88 -26.21 4.41
CA ALA A 13 -1.19 -24.93 5.03
C ALA A 13 0.13 -24.28 5.50
N SER A 14 0.69 -23.40 4.67
CA SER A 14 1.63 -22.39 5.14
C SER A 14 1.00 -21.74 6.38
N PRO A 15 1.73 -21.48 7.49
CA PRO A 15 1.11 -20.97 8.69
C PRO A 15 0.32 -19.71 8.34
N ALA A 16 -0.99 -19.74 8.59
CA ALA A 16 -1.91 -18.66 8.26
C ALA A 16 -1.35 -17.33 8.80
N ARG A 17 -1.08 -16.39 7.91
CA ARG A 17 -0.47 -15.12 8.30
C ARG A 17 -1.49 -14.27 9.06
N PRO A 18 -1.13 -13.72 10.22
CA PRO A 18 -2.04 -12.89 10.98
C PRO A 18 -2.21 -11.51 10.32
N TRP A 19 -3.40 -10.96 10.47
CA TRP A 19 -3.80 -9.65 9.98
C TRP A 19 -4.30 -8.79 11.14
N HIS A 20 -3.91 -7.52 11.16
CA HIS A 20 -4.60 -6.52 11.95
C HIS A 20 -5.84 -6.05 11.17
N VAL A 21 -7.00 -6.18 11.77
CA VAL A 21 -8.28 -5.75 11.17
C VAL A 21 -8.86 -4.63 12.02
N LEU A 22 -9.10 -3.49 11.38
CA LEU A 22 -9.77 -2.33 11.99
C LEU A 22 -11.18 -2.23 11.45
N VAL A 23 -12.15 -2.45 12.32
CA VAL A 23 -13.57 -2.20 12.04
C VAL A 23 -13.94 -0.86 12.69
N TYR A 24 -14.48 0.08 11.91
CA TYR A 24 -14.72 1.41 12.43
C TYR A 24 -15.98 2.06 11.88
N ARG A 25 -16.45 3.06 12.58
CA ARG A 25 -17.57 3.92 12.18
C ARG A 25 -17.21 5.37 12.45
N ILE A 26 -17.39 6.22 11.43
CA ILE A 26 -17.20 7.67 11.52
C ILE A 26 -18.55 8.35 11.33
N PRO A 27 -18.86 9.44 12.07
CA PRO A 27 -20.03 10.27 11.81
C PRO A 27 -20.09 10.71 10.34
N SER A 28 -21.29 10.84 9.80
CA SER A 28 -21.50 11.27 8.42
C SER A 28 -21.07 12.72 8.19
N GLU A 29 -21.20 13.54 9.21
CA GLU A 29 -20.85 14.95 9.21
C GLU A 29 -19.80 15.26 10.30
N PRO A 30 -18.81 16.11 10.02
CA PRO A 30 -18.47 16.65 8.69
C PRO A 30 -17.74 15.60 7.82
N THR A 31 -18.01 15.59 6.52
CA THR A 31 -17.46 14.62 5.53
C THR A 31 -15.94 14.51 5.54
N ARG A 32 -15.24 15.60 5.91
CA ARG A 32 -13.77 15.62 6.04
C ARG A 32 -13.21 14.54 6.97
N LEU A 33 -13.96 14.11 7.98
CA LEU A 33 -13.50 13.11 8.96
C LEU A 33 -13.28 11.76 8.28
N ARG A 34 -14.20 11.35 7.40
CA ARG A 34 -14.07 10.11 6.62
C ARG A 34 -12.86 10.16 5.69
N ALA A 35 -12.66 11.29 5.00
CA ALA A 35 -11.51 11.48 4.13
C ALA A 35 -10.18 11.44 4.91
N THR A 36 -10.17 11.95 6.15
CA THR A 36 -8.99 11.90 7.01
C THR A 36 -8.63 10.46 7.38
N VAL A 37 -9.59 9.67 7.86
CA VAL A 37 -9.38 8.26 8.22
C VAL A 37 -8.97 7.45 6.98
N TRP A 38 -9.63 7.66 5.84
CA TRP A 38 -9.29 6.99 4.58
C TRP A 38 -7.84 7.27 4.16
N ARG A 39 -7.42 8.55 4.17
CA ARG A 39 -6.03 8.91 3.83
C ARG A 39 -5.01 8.30 4.78
N ARG A 40 -5.32 8.24 6.08
CA ARG A 40 -4.46 7.59 7.08
C ARG A 40 -4.30 6.09 6.78
N LEU A 41 -5.41 5.38 6.55
CA LEU A 41 -5.40 3.96 6.22
C LEU A 41 -4.66 3.69 4.91
N LYS A 42 -4.93 4.49 3.87
CA LYS A 42 -4.21 4.38 2.60
C LYS A 42 -2.71 4.62 2.77
N GLY A 43 -2.31 5.63 3.53
CA GLY A 43 -0.90 5.92 3.83
C GLY A 43 -0.18 4.81 4.59
N LEU A 44 -0.91 4.01 5.39
CA LEU A 44 -0.39 2.83 6.06
C LEU A 44 -0.30 1.60 5.14
N GLY A 45 -0.88 1.67 3.94
CA GLY A 45 -0.98 0.54 3.02
C GLY A 45 -2.12 -0.42 3.35
N ALA A 46 -3.09 0.01 4.16
CA ALA A 46 -4.25 -0.82 4.48
C ALA A 46 -5.12 -1.05 3.25
N VAL A 47 -5.68 -2.25 3.18
CA VAL A 47 -6.68 -2.62 2.18
C VAL A 47 -8.05 -2.73 2.81
N TYR A 48 -9.08 -2.48 2.03
CA TYR A 48 -10.46 -2.60 2.49
C TYR A 48 -11.03 -3.97 2.10
N LEU A 49 -11.43 -4.74 3.11
CA LEU A 49 -12.15 -5.99 2.90
C LEU A 49 -13.65 -5.73 2.66
N GLN A 50 -14.15 -4.71 3.32
CA GLN A 50 -15.53 -4.20 3.24
C GLN A 50 -15.53 -2.71 3.59
N ASN A 51 -16.65 -2.01 3.37
CA ASN A 51 -16.84 -0.65 3.86
C ASN A 51 -16.58 -0.60 5.38
N SER A 52 -15.67 0.28 5.79
CA SER A 52 -15.28 0.45 7.20
C SER A 52 -14.61 -0.76 7.86
N VAL A 53 -14.10 -1.69 7.06
CA VAL A 53 -13.28 -2.82 7.50
C VAL A 53 -11.97 -2.80 6.73
N ALA A 54 -10.91 -2.34 7.39
CA ALA A 54 -9.58 -2.24 6.82
C ALA A 54 -8.65 -3.30 7.42
N ALA A 55 -7.76 -3.85 6.61
CA ALA A 55 -6.80 -4.86 7.02
C ALA A 55 -5.37 -4.47 6.62
N LEU A 56 -4.43 -4.86 7.49
CA LEU A 56 -2.98 -4.77 7.29
C LEU A 56 -2.33 -6.08 7.73
N PRO A 57 -1.23 -6.52 7.11
CA PRO A 57 -0.41 -7.58 7.68
C PRO A 57 -0.01 -7.24 9.11
N ALA A 58 -0.05 -8.23 10.00
CA ALA A 58 0.23 -8.01 11.41
C ALA A 58 1.73 -7.82 11.65
N SER A 59 2.08 -6.66 12.17
CA SER A 59 3.43 -6.29 12.60
C SER A 59 3.36 -5.33 13.79
N ALA A 60 4.45 -5.16 14.52
CA ALA A 60 4.52 -4.18 15.61
C ALA A 60 4.27 -2.74 15.12
N ASN A 61 4.66 -2.45 13.88
CA ASN A 61 4.46 -1.13 13.28
C ASN A 61 3.00 -0.90 12.90
N SER A 62 2.34 -1.88 12.23
CA SER A 62 0.94 -1.79 11.87
C SER A 62 0.04 -1.72 13.12
N GLU A 63 0.36 -2.49 14.17
CA GLU A 63 -0.35 -2.42 15.45
C GLU A 63 -0.29 -1.03 16.07
N ARG A 64 0.92 -0.48 16.20
CA ARG A 64 1.12 0.86 16.79
C ARG A 64 0.38 1.93 16.00
N ALA A 65 0.45 1.90 14.68
CA ALA A 65 -0.20 2.86 13.81
C ALA A 65 -1.73 2.76 13.90
N LEU A 66 -2.28 1.55 13.90
CA LEU A 66 -3.73 1.34 14.00
C LEU A 66 -4.28 1.64 15.39
N ARG A 67 -3.51 1.40 16.46
CA ARG A 67 -3.88 1.84 17.83
C ARG A 67 -3.99 3.37 17.91
N LYS A 68 -3.05 4.08 17.30
CA LYS A 68 -3.10 5.54 17.21
C LYS A 68 -4.32 6.01 16.41
N LEU A 69 -4.56 5.43 15.24
CA LEU A 69 -5.72 5.76 14.41
C LEU A 69 -7.04 5.47 15.13
N ARG A 70 -7.14 4.35 15.86
CA ARG A 70 -8.30 4.04 16.70
C ARG A 70 -8.58 5.15 17.72
N HIS A 71 -7.54 5.69 18.35
CA HIS A 71 -7.67 6.81 19.29
C HIS A 71 -8.18 8.07 18.57
N GLU A 72 -7.57 8.45 17.43
CA GLU A 72 -8.01 9.58 16.61
C GLU A 72 -9.48 9.44 16.18
N ILE A 73 -9.92 8.23 15.81
CA ILE A 73 -11.33 7.95 15.49
C ILE A 73 -12.26 8.22 16.69
N SER A 74 -11.82 7.85 17.90
CA SER A 74 -12.61 8.12 19.12
C SER A 74 -12.71 9.63 19.40
N GLU A 75 -11.66 10.40 19.18
CA GLU A 75 -11.68 11.86 19.29
C GLU A 75 -12.62 12.51 18.27
N MET A 76 -12.83 11.89 17.12
CA MET A 76 -13.79 12.31 16.09
C MET A 76 -15.24 11.85 16.41
N SER A 77 -15.52 11.40 17.63
CA SER A 77 -16.82 10.80 18.02
C SER A 77 -17.21 9.56 17.20
N GLY A 78 -16.23 8.90 16.62
CA GLY A 78 -16.38 7.61 15.97
C GLY A 78 -16.16 6.45 16.92
N THR A 79 -16.35 5.25 16.41
CA THR A 79 -16.05 4.00 17.13
C THR A 79 -15.13 3.12 16.30
N ALA A 80 -14.22 2.41 16.95
CA ALA A 80 -13.35 1.48 16.26
C ALA A 80 -12.92 0.32 17.15
N VAL A 81 -12.86 -0.88 16.55
CA VAL A 81 -12.33 -2.10 17.15
C VAL A 81 -11.14 -2.56 16.32
N LEU A 82 -9.99 -2.75 16.96
CA LEU A 82 -8.80 -3.33 16.37
C LEU A 82 -8.67 -4.79 16.81
N MET A 83 -8.51 -5.67 15.86
CA MET A 83 -8.41 -7.12 16.10
C MET A 83 -7.12 -7.65 15.47
N LEU A 84 -6.57 -8.69 16.09
CA LEU A 84 -5.60 -9.58 15.47
C LEU A 84 -6.37 -10.81 14.99
N SER A 85 -6.29 -11.15 13.72
CA SER A 85 -7.13 -12.17 13.08
C SER A 85 -6.32 -13.03 12.12
N THR A 86 -6.72 -14.27 11.96
CA THR A 86 -6.28 -15.15 10.89
C THR A 86 -7.44 -15.42 9.95
N VAL A 87 -7.15 -15.55 8.66
CA VAL A 87 -8.19 -15.87 7.66
C VAL A 87 -8.40 -17.38 7.68
N LEU A 88 -9.62 -17.82 7.96
CA LEU A 88 -9.98 -19.24 7.96
C LEU A 88 -10.34 -19.75 6.56
N VAL A 89 -10.99 -18.89 5.76
CA VAL A 89 -11.40 -19.19 4.39
C VAL A 89 -11.24 -17.93 3.54
N GLY A 90 -10.71 -18.06 2.34
CA GLY A 90 -10.51 -16.93 1.41
C GLY A 90 -9.22 -16.14 1.64
N GLU A 91 -8.18 -16.77 2.18
CA GLU A 91 -6.86 -16.13 2.37
C GLU A 91 -6.28 -15.60 1.06
N SER A 92 -6.43 -16.37 -0.04
CA SER A 92 -6.01 -15.94 -1.39
C SER A 92 -6.71 -14.67 -1.85
N THR A 93 -7.98 -14.48 -1.46
CA THR A 93 -8.73 -13.26 -1.79
C THR A 93 -8.17 -12.05 -1.05
N VAL A 94 -7.91 -12.16 0.25
CA VAL A 94 -7.34 -11.07 1.06
C VAL A 94 -5.93 -10.73 0.56
N MET A 95 -5.12 -11.74 0.30
CA MET A 95 -3.78 -11.57 -0.24
C MET A 95 -3.81 -10.93 -1.62
N GLY A 96 -4.72 -11.37 -2.50
CA GLY A 96 -4.89 -10.81 -3.84
C GLY A 96 -5.26 -9.32 -3.81
N VAL A 97 -6.18 -8.92 -2.95
CA VAL A 97 -6.54 -7.50 -2.76
C VAL A 97 -5.33 -6.69 -2.27
N TYR A 98 -4.55 -7.25 -1.35
CA TYR A 98 -3.36 -6.57 -0.82
C TYR A 98 -2.27 -6.41 -1.89
N GLN A 99 -1.97 -7.46 -2.63
CA GLN A 99 -0.97 -7.44 -3.71
C GLN A 99 -1.40 -6.53 -4.87
N ALA A 100 -2.67 -6.58 -5.27
CA ALA A 100 -3.20 -5.68 -6.31
C ALA A 100 -3.02 -4.20 -5.93
N ALA A 101 -3.32 -3.83 -4.70
CA ALA A 101 -3.12 -2.46 -4.23
C ALA A 101 -1.64 -2.02 -4.25
N ARG A 102 -0.71 -2.93 -3.99
CA ARG A 102 0.73 -2.64 -4.10
C ARG A 102 1.17 -2.56 -5.55
N SER A 103 0.69 -3.46 -6.42
CA SER A 103 0.99 -3.41 -7.85
C SER A 103 0.54 -2.10 -8.49
N GLU A 104 -0.67 -1.62 -8.16
CA GLU A 104 -1.15 -0.31 -8.63
C GLU A 104 -0.22 0.84 -8.20
N GLU A 105 0.33 0.79 -6.98
CA GLU A 105 1.29 1.79 -6.51
C GLU A 105 2.63 1.72 -7.26
N TYR A 106 3.12 0.52 -7.60
CA TYR A 106 4.32 0.36 -8.43
C TYR A 106 4.08 0.80 -9.88
N GLU A 107 2.93 0.51 -10.45
CA GLU A 107 2.55 1.01 -11.78
C GLU A 107 2.59 2.55 -11.83
N GLU A 108 2.12 3.22 -10.77
CA GLU A 108 2.20 4.68 -10.69
C GLU A 108 3.65 5.18 -10.61
N ILE A 109 4.56 4.47 -9.93
CA ILE A 109 6.01 4.78 -9.95
C ILE A 109 6.57 4.63 -11.37
N LEU A 110 6.24 3.55 -12.08
CA LEU A 110 6.68 3.32 -13.45
C LEU A 110 6.21 4.43 -14.40
N ASP A 111 4.96 4.87 -14.27
CA ASP A 111 4.43 5.98 -15.05
C ASP A 111 5.20 7.27 -14.79
N ARG A 112 5.49 7.57 -13.53
CA ARG A 112 6.27 8.76 -13.15
C ARG A 112 7.72 8.70 -13.61
N CYS A 113 8.35 7.52 -13.58
CA CYS A 113 9.70 7.35 -14.14
C CYS A 113 9.71 7.62 -15.65
N ARG A 114 8.71 7.13 -16.39
CA ARG A 114 8.58 7.41 -17.84
C ARG A 114 8.40 8.89 -18.12
N ASP A 115 7.53 9.57 -17.36
CA ASP A 115 7.30 11.01 -17.51
C ASP A 115 8.57 11.80 -17.23
N PHE A 116 9.32 11.43 -16.18
CA PHE A 116 10.58 12.05 -15.80
C PHE A 116 11.63 11.93 -16.91
N LEU A 117 11.86 10.72 -17.43
CA LEU A 117 12.81 10.48 -18.51
C LEU A 117 12.43 11.21 -19.80
N ALA A 118 11.13 11.21 -20.14
CA ALA A 118 10.63 11.96 -21.31
C ALA A 118 10.78 13.49 -21.14
N GLY A 119 10.71 13.98 -19.91
CA GLY A 119 11.04 15.39 -19.57
C GLY A 119 12.49 15.71 -19.86
N LEU A 120 13.41 14.90 -19.33
CA LEU A 120 14.85 15.05 -19.57
C LEU A 120 15.20 15.01 -21.07
N GLU A 121 14.64 14.07 -21.83
CA GLU A 121 14.87 13.99 -23.28
C GLU A 121 14.48 15.29 -24.02
N LYS A 122 13.38 15.92 -23.62
CA LYS A 122 12.95 17.21 -24.19
C LYS A 122 13.90 18.35 -23.85
N GLU A 123 14.40 18.40 -22.62
CA GLU A 123 15.36 19.40 -22.17
C GLU A 123 16.69 19.23 -22.93
N TYR A 124 17.16 18.00 -23.10
CA TYR A 124 18.35 17.70 -23.93
C TYR A 124 18.16 18.14 -25.39
N ALA A 125 17.02 17.82 -25.99
CA ALA A 125 16.71 18.18 -27.37
C ALA A 125 16.63 19.70 -27.58
N ALA A 126 16.15 20.43 -26.56
CA ALA A 126 16.06 21.89 -26.57
C ALA A 126 17.40 22.58 -26.23
N SER A 127 18.43 21.82 -25.84
CA SER A 127 19.70 22.34 -25.31
C SER A 127 19.49 23.30 -24.12
N HIS A 128 18.45 23.07 -23.34
CA HIS A 128 18.10 23.80 -22.13
C HIS A 128 18.80 23.14 -20.94
N PHE A 129 19.94 23.70 -20.53
CA PHE A 129 20.72 23.22 -19.39
C PHE A 129 20.93 24.38 -18.43
N THR A 130 19.90 24.72 -17.69
CA THR A 130 20.03 25.73 -16.65
C THR A 130 20.20 25.07 -15.27
N TYR A 131 20.86 25.79 -14.37
CA TYR A 131 21.04 25.34 -13.00
C TYR A 131 19.65 25.12 -12.30
N ALA A 132 18.67 25.93 -12.64
CA ALA A 132 17.31 25.83 -12.08
C ALA A 132 16.62 24.53 -12.51
N GLU A 133 16.75 24.12 -13.76
CA GLU A 133 16.19 22.85 -14.27
C GLU A 133 16.87 21.65 -13.62
N LEU A 134 18.19 21.69 -13.43
CA LEU A 134 18.91 20.65 -12.71
C LEU A 134 18.42 20.50 -11.28
N GLU A 135 18.26 21.61 -10.55
CA GLU A 135 17.75 21.62 -9.16
C GLU A 135 16.32 21.08 -9.10
N GLU A 136 15.45 21.43 -10.05
CA GLU A 136 14.07 20.92 -10.15
C GLU A 136 14.05 19.40 -10.38
N ASN A 137 14.85 18.91 -11.31
CA ASN A 137 14.96 17.48 -11.63
C ASN A 137 15.51 16.67 -10.44
N GLU A 138 16.51 17.17 -9.71
CA GLU A 138 17.03 16.52 -8.50
C GLU A 138 15.97 16.43 -7.39
N VAL A 139 15.18 17.50 -7.21
CA VAL A 139 14.08 17.52 -6.23
C VAL A 139 13.00 16.52 -6.60
N ASP A 140 12.63 16.42 -7.86
CA ASP A 140 11.59 15.51 -8.33
C ASP A 140 12.04 14.05 -8.26
N LEU A 141 13.27 13.75 -8.63
CA LEU A 141 13.86 12.44 -8.45
C LEU A 141 13.88 12.01 -6.97
N THR A 142 14.30 12.92 -6.07
CA THR A 142 14.30 12.66 -4.62
C THR A 142 12.90 12.36 -4.09
N LYS A 143 11.87 13.06 -4.54
CA LYS A 143 10.47 12.79 -4.18
C LYS A 143 10.04 11.42 -4.66
N LEU A 144 10.38 11.06 -5.88
CA LEU A 144 10.03 9.78 -6.50
C LEU A 144 10.71 8.61 -5.76
N GLN A 145 11.99 8.75 -5.43
CA GLN A 145 12.74 7.79 -4.61
C GLN A 145 12.09 7.60 -3.23
N SER A 146 11.82 8.70 -2.53
CA SER A 146 11.16 8.66 -1.21
C SER A 146 9.77 8.02 -1.27
N TRP A 147 9.06 8.19 -2.36
CA TRP A 147 7.75 7.56 -2.54
C TRP A 147 7.87 6.06 -2.80
N CYS A 148 8.78 5.63 -3.67
CA CYS A 148 9.07 4.23 -3.90
C CYS A 148 9.48 3.51 -2.60
N ASP A 149 10.38 4.08 -1.81
CA ASP A 149 10.82 3.55 -0.52
C ASP A 149 9.64 3.33 0.45
N LYS A 150 8.66 4.23 0.47
CA LYS A 150 7.44 4.07 1.28
C LYS A 150 6.59 2.90 0.81
N ILE A 151 6.50 2.65 -0.50
CA ILE A 151 5.77 1.50 -1.03
C ILE A 151 6.51 0.21 -0.67
N VAL A 152 7.82 0.17 -0.88
CA VAL A 152 8.69 -0.97 -0.53
C VAL A 152 8.58 -1.32 0.96
N THR A 153 8.59 -0.32 1.84
CA THR A 153 8.50 -0.52 3.30
C THR A 153 7.19 -1.17 3.73
N ARG A 154 6.09 -0.93 3.01
CA ARG A 154 4.77 -1.51 3.32
C ARG A 154 4.41 -2.72 2.45
N ASP A 155 5.27 -3.10 1.51
CA ASP A 155 5.11 -4.28 0.68
C ASP A 155 5.75 -5.51 1.35
N GLU A 156 5.00 -6.14 2.27
CA GLU A 156 5.49 -7.26 3.06
C GLU A 156 5.55 -8.60 2.28
N PHE A 157 4.96 -8.65 1.08
CA PHE A 157 4.82 -9.90 0.34
C PHE A 157 5.51 -9.91 -1.04
N GLY A 158 6.14 -8.81 -1.42
CA GLY A 158 6.79 -8.68 -2.72
C GLY A 158 5.77 -8.71 -3.87
N ALA A 159 4.97 -7.65 -3.98
CA ALA A 159 3.97 -7.55 -5.02
C ALA A 159 4.59 -7.52 -6.43
N PRO A 160 3.88 -8.02 -7.45
CA PRO A 160 4.27 -7.85 -8.85
C PRO A 160 4.54 -6.37 -9.19
N GLY A 161 5.54 -6.13 -10.04
CA GLY A 161 5.94 -4.78 -10.43
C GLY A 161 7.03 -4.13 -9.56
N ARG A 162 7.32 -4.66 -8.37
CA ARG A 162 8.35 -4.11 -7.48
C ARG A 162 9.71 -4.02 -8.15
N ALA A 163 10.21 -5.12 -8.69
CA ALA A 163 11.53 -5.18 -9.31
C ALA A 163 11.65 -4.22 -10.50
N GLU A 164 10.62 -4.15 -11.33
CA GLU A 164 10.56 -3.26 -12.49
C GLU A 164 10.53 -1.78 -12.07
N ALA A 165 9.80 -1.44 -11.02
CA ALA A 165 9.76 -0.08 -10.47
C ALA A 165 11.12 0.34 -9.89
N GLU A 166 11.79 -0.54 -9.12
CA GLU A 166 13.13 -0.29 -8.58
C GLU A 166 14.16 -0.11 -9.70
N GLU A 167 14.10 -0.92 -10.77
CA GLU A 167 14.99 -0.81 -11.94
C GLU A 167 14.74 0.48 -12.72
N SER A 168 13.48 0.83 -12.98
CA SER A 168 13.12 2.06 -13.68
C SER A 168 13.55 3.32 -12.90
N LEU A 169 13.42 3.29 -11.58
CA LEU A 169 13.87 4.38 -10.71
C LEU A 169 15.41 4.51 -10.72
N ALA A 170 16.13 3.38 -10.75
CA ALA A 170 17.57 3.39 -10.90
C ALA A 170 18.00 4.00 -12.25
N ALA A 171 17.27 3.72 -13.32
CA ALA A 171 17.51 4.35 -14.63
C ALA A 171 17.33 5.88 -14.59
N CYS A 172 16.31 6.38 -13.88
CA CYS A 172 16.14 7.83 -13.68
C CYS A 172 17.30 8.47 -12.91
N SER A 173 18.01 7.72 -12.07
CA SER A 173 19.12 8.24 -11.25
C SER A 173 20.44 8.36 -12.00
N VAL A 174 20.55 7.75 -13.18
CA VAL A 174 21.77 7.80 -14.01
C VAL A 174 21.57 8.58 -15.32
N ALA A 175 20.37 9.06 -15.58
CA ALA A 175 20.02 9.87 -16.74
C ALA A 175 20.38 11.34 -16.51
#